data_ed808e9b6c6ff26a7f6f3e0eaaebbb1b
#
_entry.id   ed808e9b6c6ff26a7f6f3e0eaaebbb1b
#
_cell.length_a   1.000
_cell.length_b   1.000
_cell.length_c   1.000
_cell.angle_alpha   90.00
_cell.angle_beta   90.00
_cell.angle_gamma   90.00
#
_symmetry.space_group_name_H-M   'P 1'
#
loop_
_entity.id
_entity.type
_entity.pdbx_description
1 polymer ?
#
loop_
_entity_poly.entity_id
_entity_poly.type
_entity_poly.pdbx_seq_one_letter_code
_entity_poly.pdbx_strand_id
1 'polypeptide(L)'
;MCIRDSAWYIENGEIVLKSNNDNKSWGNDIVTDKSFTNFELSIEWKVPKGGNSGVFFKVNEIPEVNAPWKTGPEIQVLDNENFCCPNTQYHQAPALYDMKPIGKIKYNPHGEWNHLLLKVDHTKNEGSITFNGQFVYSFPLFGPEWDKLVSRSKFSDDEYYKDLDPDHPYFTYAPFFGKYKSGKIGLQDHGWDVRFRNIKIREL
;
A
#
# COMPACT_ATOMS: atom_id res chain seq x y z
N MET A 1 -22.37 -11.19 2.38
CA MET A 1 -22.08 -9.76 2.29
C MET A 1 -22.65 -9.23 0.98
N CYS A 2 -23.57 -8.26 1.02
CA CYS A 2 -24.26 -7.75 -0.16
C CYS A 2 -23.38 -6.69 -0.84
N ILE A 3 -22.74 -7.05 -1.96
CA ILE A 3 -21.77 -6.22 -2.71
C ILE A 3 -22.46 -5.10 -3.54
N ARG A 4 -23.70 -4.73 -3.24
CA ARG A 4 -24.45 -3.80 -4.11
C ARG A 4 -24.03 -2.34 -4.03
N ASP A 5 -23.25 -1.95 -3.01
CA ASP A 5 -22.84 -0.56 -2.77
C ASP A 5 -21.31 -0.39 -2.71
N SER A 6 -20.54 -1.43 -3.04
CA SER A 6 -19.08 -1.37 -3.08
C SER A 6 -18.60 -0.82 -4.43
N ALA A 7 -17.65 0.11 -4.41
CA ALA A 7 -16.93 0.56 -5.60
C ALA A 7 -16.06 -0.56 -6.21
N TRP A 8 -15.82 -1.65 -5.47
CA TRP A 8 -15.06 -2.83 -5.89
C TRP A 8 -15.96 -3.91 -6.48
N TYR A 9 -15.54 -4.49 -7.62
CA TYR A 9 -16.23 -5.60 -8.28
C TYR A 9 -15.25 -6.51 -9.01
N ILE A 10 -15.73 -7.66 -9.48
CA ILE A 10 -14.96 -8.59 -10.31
C ILE A 10 -15.42 -8.48 -11.75
N GLU A 11 -14.48 -8.27 -12.66
CA GLU A 11 -14.72 -8.25 -14.11
C GLU A 11 -13.60 -9.01 -14.83
N ASN A 12 -13.94 -10.02 -15.63
CA ASN A 12 -12.99 -10.80 -16.42
C ASN A 12 -11.80 -11.38 -15.63
N GLY A 13 -12.01 -11.75 -14.36
CA GLY A 13 -10.95 -12.27 -13.48
C GLY A 13 -10.06 -11.18 -12.88
N GLU A 14 -10.40 -9.93 -13.04
CA GLU A 14 -9.75 -8.76 -12.44
C GLU A 14 -10.57 -8.26 -11.23
N ILE A 15 -9.91 -7.82 -10.16
CA ILE A 15 -10.50 -6.99 -9.12
C ILE A 15 -10.44 -5.55 -9.62
N VAL A 16 -11.58 -4.91 -9.71
CA VAL A 16 -11.72 -3.56 -10.27
C VAL A 16 -12.29 -2.63 -9.22
N LEU A 17 -11.62 -1.52 -8.98
CA LEU A 17 -12.19 -0.36 -8.33
C LEU A 17 -12.63 0.62 -9.40
N LYS A 18 -13.87 1.05 -9.34
CA LYS A 18 -14.39 2.13 -10.18
C LYS A 18 -14.72 3.33 -9.32
N SER A 19 -13.96 4.38 -9.51
CA SER A 19 -14.20 5.66 -8.86
C SER A 19 -15.52 6.27 -9.36
N ASN A 20 -16.30 6.84 -8.45
CA ASN A 20 -17.53 7.53 -8.80
C ASN A 20 -17.30 8.93 -9.41
N ASN A 21 -16.06 9.33 -9.70
CA ASN A 21 -15.65 10.63 -10.25
C ASN A 21 -16.14 11.87 -9.46
N ASP A 22 -16.68 11.67 -8.28
CA ASP A 22 -17.19 12.75 -7.43
C ASP A 22 -16.17 13.24 -6.39
N ASN A 23 -14.95 12.67 -6.38
CA ASN A 23 -13.87 12.95 -5.42
C ASN A 23 -14.30 12.89 -3.94
N LYS A 24 -15.38 12.19 -3.63
CA LYS A 24 -16.00 12.19 -2.29
C LYS A 24 -16.02 10.82 -1.61
N SER A 25 -15.77 9.75 -2.31
CA SER A 25 -15.76 8.41 -1.75
C SER A 25 -14.33 7.86 -1.70
N TRP A 26 -13.60 8.22 -0.67
CA TRP A 26 -12.31 7.63 -0.31
C TRP A 26 -12.52 6.61 0.82
N GLY A 27 -11.65 5.59 0.88
CA GLY A 27 -11.57 4.76 2.07
C GLY A 27 -12.47 3.53 2.07
N ASN A 28 -12.88 3.07 0.88
CA ASN A 28 -13.48 1.74 0.74
C ASN A 28 -12.39 0.68 0.48
N ASP A 29 -11.29 0.75 1.22
CA ASP A 29 -10.22 -0.22 1.12
C ASP A 29 -10.75 -1.63 1.35
N ILE A 30 -10.23 -2.61 0.61
CA ILE A 30 -10.56 -4.01 0.84
C ILE A 30 -9.36 -4.75 1.42
N VAL A 31 -9.63 -5.71 2.31
CA VAL A 31 -8.60 -6.54 2.93
C VAL A 31 -8.96 -8.02 2.82
N THR A 32 -7.94 -8.88 2.85
CA THR A 32 -8.14 -10.33 2.90
C THR A 32 -8.79 -10.75 4.23
N ASP A 33 -9.55 -11.84 4.22
CA ASP A 33 -10.06 -12.44 5.47
C ASP A 33 -8.91 -13.05 6.29
N LYS A 34 -7.94 -13.69 5.61
CA LYS A 34 -6.76 -14.33 6.21
C LYS A 34 -5.64 -13.33 6.46
N SER A 35 -4.95 -13.49 7.60
CA SER A 35 -3.70 -12.83 7.92
C SER A 35 -2.49 -13.69 7.53
N PHE A 36 -1.39 -13.04 7.17
CA PHE A 36 -0.14 -13.67 6.74
C PHE A 36 1.04 -13.13 7.55
N THR A 37 2.02 -14.00 7.82
CA THR A 37 3.24 -13.63 8.57
C THR A 37 4.46 -13.64 7.65
N ASN A 38 4.80 -14.80 7.09
CA ASN A 38 5.89 -14.96 6.13
C ASN A 38 5.28 -15.39 4.80
N PHE A 39 5.49 -14.61 3.76
CA PHE A 39 4.83 -14.85 2.48
C PHE A 39 5.56 -14.20 1.30
N GLU A 40 5.21 -14.67 0.12
CA GLU A 40 5.43 -13.97 -1.14
C GLU A 40 4.07 -13.65 -1.76
N LEU A 41 3.85 -12.38 -2.08
CA LEU A 41 2.68 -11.88 -2.81
C LEU A 41 3.11 -11.47 -4.21
N SER A 42 2.54 -12.13 -5.22
CA SER A 42 2.64 -11.73 -6.63
C SER A 42 1.32 -11.10 -7.04
N ILE A 43 1.36 -9.90 -7.58
CA ILE A 43 0.17 -9.15 -8.00
C ILE A 43 0.49 -8.28 -9.22
N GLU A 44 -0.41 -8.26 -10.18
CA GLU A 44 -0.36 -7.31 -11.29
C GLU A 44 -1.40 -6.21 -11.09
N TRP A 45 -1.01 -4.98 -11.41
CA TRP A 45 -1.88 -3.82 -11.30
C TRP A 45 -1.78 -2.90 -12.51
N LYS A 46 -2.85 -2.13 -12.73
CA LYS A 46 -2.97 -1.16 -13.81
C LYS A 46 -3.80 0.02 -13.34
N VAL A 47 -3.31 1.25 -13.58
CA VAL A 47 -3.98 2.52 -13.25
C VAL A 47 -4.19 3.37 -14.49
N PRO A 48 -5.18 4.27 -14.50
CA PRO A 48 -5.35 5.27 -15.55
C PRO A 48 -4.29 6.37 -15.43
N LYS A 49 -4.30 7.33 -16.35
CA LYS A 49 -3.44 8.51 -16.30
C LYS A 49 -3.67 9.30 -15.00
N GLY A 50 -2.61 9.55 -14.25
CA GLY A 50 -2.63 10.19 -12.94
C GLY A 50 -3.22 9.32 -11.83
N GLY A 51 -3.45 8.02 -12.08
CA GLY A 51 -4.06 7.10 -11.11
C GLY A 51 -3.19 6.80 -9.91
N ASN A 52 -3.83 6.57 -8.77
CA ASN A 52 -3.22 6.28 -7.47
C ASN A 52 -4.00 5.18 -6.73
N SER A 53 -3.28 4.28 -6.11
CA SER A 53 -3.74 3.21 -5.23
C SER A 53 -2.58 2.70 -4.38
N GLY A 54 -2.75 1.60 -3.62
CA GLY A 54 -1.71 1.00 -2.81
C GLY A 54 -1.95 -0.47 -2.52
N VAL A 55 -0.89 -1.19 -2.23
CA VAL A 55 -0.94 -2.56 -1.71
C VAL A 55 -0.44 -2.53 -0.27
N PHE A 56 -1.35 -2.74 0.69
CA PHE A 56 -1.01 -2.82 2.10
C PHE A 56 -0.63 -4.24 2.51
N PHE A 57 0.23 -4.35 3.50
CA PHE A 57 0.55 -5.62 4.16
C PHE A 57 0.65 -5.44 5.67
N LYS A 58 0.52 -6.52 6.43
CA LYS A 58 0.48 -6.48 7.91
C LYS A 58 -0.67 -5.62 8.45
N VAL A 59 -1.77 -5.47 7.70
CA VAL A 59 -2.94 -4.70 8.16
C VAL A 59 -3.61 -5.42 9.32
N ASN A 60 -3.89 -4.68 10.38
CA ASN A 60 -4.67 -5.13 11.52
C ASN A 60 -5.86 -4.20 11.74
N GLU A 61 -7.06 -4.77 11.63
CA GLU A 61 -8.31 -4.07 11.93
C GLU A 61 -8.49 -4.07 13.46
N ILE A 62 -8.27 -2.93 14.07
CA ILE A 62 -8.41 -2.73 15.51
C ILE A 62 -9.38 -1.57 15.79
N PRO A 63 -10.09 -1.57 16.94
CA PRO A 63 -11.10 -0.54 17.23
C PRO A 63 -10.58 0.90 17.23
N GLU A 64 -9.30 1.07 17.53
CA GLU A 64 -8.65 2.38 17.68
C GLU A 64 -8.35 3.07 16.35
N VAL A 65 -8.43 2.34 15.23
CA VAL A 65 -8.11 2.89 13.91
C VAL A 65 -9.13 2.46 12.85
N ASN A 66 -9.38 3.36 11.91
CA ASN A 66 -10.41 3.21 10.88
C ASN A 66 -9.85 3.08 9.46
N ALA A 67 -8.54 2.93 9.31
CA ALA A 67 -7.92 2.84 8.00
C ALA A 67 -6.73 1.86 7.99
N PRO A 68 -6.56 1.05 6.92
CA PRO A 68 -5.48 0.07 6.79
C PRO A 68 -4.08 0.67 6.95
N TRP A 69 -3.85 1.87 6.41
CA TRP A 69 -2.55 2.54 6.45
C TRP A 69 -2.10 2.97 7.86
N LYS A 70 -3.00 2.96 8.85
CA LYS A 70 -2.65 3.25 10.25
C LYS A 70 -1.99 2.06 10.97
N THR A 71 -2.07 0.88 10.40
CA THR A 71 -1.44 -0.33 10.96
C THR A 71 -0.49 -1.00 9.98
N GLY A 72 -0.85 -1.04 8.69
CA GLY A 72 -0.14 -1.74 7.63
C GLY A 72 0.70 -0.81 6.75
N PRO A 73 1.98 -1.14 6.52
CA PRO A 73 2.78 -0.45 5.52
C PRO A 73 2.23 -0.64 4.10
N GLU A 74 2.51 0.33 3.24
CA GLU A 74 2.02 0.40 1.87
C GLU A 74 3.17 0.27 0.85
N ILE A 75 2.95 -0.56 -0.17
CA ILE A 75 3.71 -0.50 -1.42
C ILE A 75 2.89 0.31 -2.43
N GLN A 76 3.46 1.42 -2.84
CA GLN A 76 2.78 2.40 -3.69
C GLN A 76 2.41 1.82 -5.06
N VAL A 77 1.20 2.17 -5.51
CA VAL A 77 0.65 1.93 -6.86
C VAL A 77 0.30 3.27 -7.47
N LEU A 78 1.04 3.72 -8.49
CA LEU A 78 0.94 5.09 -9.00
C LEU A 78 1.30 5.18 -10.49
N ASP A 79 0.64 6.08 -11.20
CA ASP A 79 1.19 6.62 -12.44
C ASP A 79 2.29 7.62 -12.11
N ASN A 80 3.55 7.17 -12.12
CA ASN A 80 4.70 7.95 -11.71
C ASN A 80 4.95 9.21 -12.56
N GLU A 81 4.43 9.25 -13.79
CA GLU A 81 4.68 10.33 -14.74
C GLU A 81 3.64 11.46 -14.67
N ASN A 82 2.38 11.09 -14.40
CA ASN A 82 1.26 12.03 -14.56
C ASN A 82 0.51 12.33 -13.26
N PHE A 83 0.93 11.78 -12.12
CA PHE A 83 0.31 12.10 -10.83
C PHE A 83 0.57 13.56 -10.46
N CYS A 84 -0.48 14.27 -10.04
CA CYS A 84 -0.51 15.73 -9.92
C CYS A 84 0.27 16.33 -8.72
N CYS A 85 0.65 15.52 -7.75
CA CYS A 85 1.24 16.00 -6.50
C CYS A 85 2.76 15.82 -6.48
N PRO A 86 3.50 16.46 -5.53
CA PRO A 86 4.94 16.30 -5.43
C PRO A 86 5.33 14.83 -5.41
N ASN A 87 5.91 14.38 -6.51
CA ASN A 87 6.17 12.98 -6.79
C ASN A 87 7.65 12.70 -6.55
N THR A 88 8.01 12.51 -5.29
CA THR A 88 9.38 12.11 -4.93
C THR A 88 9.57 10.61 -5.07
N GLN A 89 10.81 10.15 -5.14
CA GLN A 89 11.13 8.71 -5.18
C GLN A 89 10.58 7.93 -3.96
N TYR A 90 10.20 8.59 -2.88
CA TYR A 90 9.57 8.01 -1.71
C TYR A 90 8.06 7.76 -1.90
N HIS A 91 7.44 8.43 -2.89
CA HIS A 91 6.00 8.36 -3.16
C HIS A 91 5.68 7.75 -4.53
N GLN A 92 6.69 7.39 -5.31
CA GLN A 92 6.52 6.71 -6.60
C GLN A 92 6.31 5.21 -6.44
N ALA A 93 5.57 4.57 -7.34
CA ALA A 93 5.45 3.12 -7.39
C ALA A 93 6.78 2.49 -7.83
N PRO A 94 7.25 1.43 -7.18
CA PRO A 94 6.73 0.72 -6.02
C PRO A 94 7.47 1.07 -4.69
N ALA A 95 7.54 2.30 -4.26
CA ALA A 95 8.17 2.66 -2.99
C ALA A 95 7.49 1.97 -1.80
N LEU A 96 8.24 1.67 -0.74
CA LEU A 96 7.66 1.52 0.58
C LEU A 96 7.29 2.94 1.01
N TYR A 97 6.00 3.26 0.91
CA TYR A 97 5.50 4.63 0.90
C TYR A 97 6.04 5.46 2.05
N ASP A 98 6.63 6.62 1.69
CA ASP A 98 7.25 7.59 2.59
C ASP A 98 8.43 7.08 3.45
N MET A 99 8.82 5.80 3.30
CA MET A 99 9.87 5.16 4.12
C MET A 99 11.10 4.77 3.31
N LYS A 100 10.93 4.14 2.14
CA LYS A 100 12.04 3.71 1.30
C LYS A 100 11.83 4.08 -0.16
N PRO A 101 12.74 4.90 -0.75
CA PRO A 101 12.60 5.36 -2.10
C PRO A 101 12.91 4.24 -3.10
N ILE A 102 12.40 4.42 -4.31
CA ILE A 102 12.83 3.66 -5.47
C ILE A 102 14.10 4.30 -6.07
N GLY A 103 14.89 3.48 -6.77
CA GLY A 103 15.95 3.99 -7.65
C GLY A 103 15.44 4.12 -9.10
N LYS A 104 16.35 4.02 -10.04
CA LYS A 104 15.98 3.91 -11.47
C LYS A 104 15.42 2.51 -11.71
N ILE A 105 14.17 2.43 -12.12
CA ILE A 105 13.47 1.18 -12.40
C ILE A 105 12.83 1.21 -13.79
N LYS A 106 12.61 0.02 -14.35
CA LYS A 106 11.75 -0.14 -15.52
C LYS A 106 10.29 -0.14 -15.06
N TYR A 107 9.52 0.76 -15.59
CA TYR A 107 8.13 1.02 -15.24
C TYR A 107 7.29 1.03 -16.53
N ASN A 108 6.12 0.40 -16.52
CA ASN A 108 5.18 0.44 -17.61
C ASN A 108 4.18 1.58 -17.39
N PRO A 109 3.90 2.43 -18.40
CA PRO A 109 3.09 3.63 -18.23
C PRO A 109 1.62 3.31 -17.84
N HIS A 110 0.85 4.34 -17.53
CA HIS A 110 -0.58 4.20 -17.27
C HIS A 110 -1.29 3.44 -18.39
N GLY A 111 -2.31 2.67 -18.02
CA GLY A 111 -3.04 1.82 -18.96
C GLY A 111 -2.36 0.47 -19.25
N GLU A 112 -1.11 0.28 -18.82
CA GLU A 112 -0.38 -0.98 -18.94
C GLU A 112 -0.24 -1.69 -17.60
N TRP A 113 -0.03 -3.02 -17.64
CA TRP A 113 0.13 -3.85 -16.47
C TRP A 113 1.54 -3.75 -15.91
N ASN A 114 1.65 -3.50 -14.60
CA ASN A 114 2.88 -3.61 -13.84
C ASN A 114 2.78 -4.81 -12.89
N HIS A 115 3.88 -5.52 -12.67
CA HIS A 115 3.96 -6.68 -11.80
C HIS A 115 4.79 -6.36 -10.56
N LEU A 116 4.19 -6.57 -9.40
CA LEU A 116 4.81 -6.47 -8.08
C LEU A 116 4.98 -7.86 -7.49
N LEU A 117 6.18 -8.18 -7.01
CA LEU A 117 6.45 -9.28 -6.12
C LEU A 117 6.95 -8.71 -4.77
N LEU A 118 6.13 -8.83 -3.75
CA LEU A 118 6.47 -8.49 -2.37
C LEU A 118 6.78 -9.78 -1.61
N LYS A 119 7.97 -9.86 -1.02
CA LYS A 119 8.35 -10.92 -0.08
C LYS A 119 8.46 -10.35 1.32
N VAL A 120 7.91 -11.05 2.31
CA VAL A 120 7.99 -10.75 3.74
C VAL A 120 8.48 -12.00 4.46
N ASP A 121 9.66 -11.91 5.08
CA ASP A 121 10.31 -13.01 5.80
C ASP A 121 10.83 -12.54 7.17
N HIS A 122 10.02 -12.73 8.19
CA HIS A 122 10.36 -12.32 9.56
C HIS A 122 11.50 -13.16 10.16
N THR A 123 11.78 -14.35 9.61
CA THR A 123 12.92 -15.17 10.10
C THR A 123 14.24 -14.54 9.73
N LYS A 124 14.27 -13.79 8.63
CA LYS A 124 15.42 -13.04 8.14
C LYS A 124 15.39 -11.55 8.47
N ASN A 125 14.29 -11.08 9.09
CA ASN A 125 14.00 -9.66 9.26
C ASN A 125 14.09 -8.88 7.94
N GLU A 126 13.53 -9.43 6.87
CA GLU A 126 13.64 -8.87 5.52
C GLU A 126 12.29 -8.83 4.80
N GLY A 127 11.91 -7.63 4.36
CA GLY A 127 10.98 -7.43 3.27
C GLY A 127 11.75 -7.10 1.99
N SER A 128 11.25 -7.52 0.82
CA SER A 128 11.88 -7.17 -0.45
C SER A 128 10.87 -6.97 -1.57
N ILE A 129 11.25 -6.09 -2.50
CA ILE A 129 10.46 -5.73 -3.68
C ILE A 129 11.20 -6.11 -4.95
N THR A 130 10.50 -6.86 -5.80
CA THR A 130 10.83 -7.06 -7.21
C THR A 130 9.70 -6.45 -8.04
N PHE A 131 10.03 -5.65 -9.04
CA PHE A 131 9.09 -4.92 -9.86
C PHE A 131 9.39 -5.13 -11.35
N ASN A 132 8.40 -5.57 -12.11
CA ASN A 132 8.55 -5.94 -13.53
C ASN A 132 9.77 -6.85 -13.80
N GLY A 133 9.99 -7.81 -12.88
CA GLY A 133 11.10 -8.77 -12.95
C GLY A 133 12.46 -8.23 -12.47
N GLN A 134 12.58 -6.97 -12.07
CA GLN A 134 13.79 -6.36 -11.55
C GLN A 134 13.73 -6.26 -10.02
N PHE A 135 14.76 -6.77 -9.31
CA PHE A 135 14.93 -6.48 -7.88
C PHE A 135 15.12 -4.97 -7.69
N VAL A 136 14.37 -4.37 -6.76
CA VAL A 136 14.40 -2.92 -6.50
C VAL A 136 15.13 -2.62 -5.20
N TYR A 137 14.64 -3.16 -4.09
CA TYR A 137 15.24 -2.96 -2.76
C TYR A 137 14.77 -4.02 -1.77
N SER A 138 15.49 -4.12 -0.63
CA SER A 138 15.01 -4.77 0.59
C SER A 138 14.90 -3.76 1.75
N PHE A 139 14.17 -4.15 2.79
CA PHE A 139 13.92 -3.32 3.98
C PHE A 139 13.75 -4.20 5.22
N PRO A 140 14.11 -3.71 6.43
CA PRO A 140 13.84 -4.43 7.67
C PRO A 140 12.33 -4.44 7.97
N LEU A 141 11.86 -5.43 8.71
CA LEU A 141 10.45 -5.59 9.10
C LEU A 141 10.18 -5.19 10.56
N PHE A 142 11.23 -5.10 11.38
CA PHE A 142 11.19 -4.74 12.79
C PHE A 142 12.60 -4.34 13.30
N GLY A 143 12.65 -3.81 14.54
CA GLY A 143 13.88 -3.42 15.22
C GLY A 143 14.39 -2.03 14.84
N PRO A 144 15.58 -1.62 15.34
CA PRO A 144 16.04 -0.24 15.28
C PRO A 144 16.09 0.37 13.88
N GLU A 145 16.42 -0.42 12.85
CA GLU A 145 16.48 0.08 11.47
C GLU A 145 15.06 0.32 10.90
N TRP A 146 14.08 -0.51 11.27
CA TRP A 146 12.67 -0.26 10.97
C TRP A 146 12.16 1.00 11.67
N ASP A 147 12.43 1.10 12.98
CA ASP A 147 11.99 2.24 13.78
C ASP A 147 12.56 3.56 13.25
N LYS A 148 13.79 3.54 12.73
CA LYS A 148 14.42 4.69 12.07
C LYS A 148 13.73 5.05 10.73
N LEU A 149 13.23 4.08 9.98
CA LEU A 149 12.44 4.36 8.77
C LEU A 149 11.11 5.01 9.15
N VAL A 150 10.40 4.47 10.14
CA VAL A 150 9.13 5.01 10.63
C VAL A 150 9.30 6.42 11.17
N SER A 151 10.30 6.67 12.02
CA SER A 151 10.52 7.98 12.65
C SER A 151 10.82 9.13 11.67
N ARG A 152 11.20 8.79 10.42
CA ARG A 152 11.47 9.77 9.37
C ARG A 152 10.30 9.95 8.40
N SER A 153 9.25 9.16 8.57
CA SER A 153 8.06 9.17 7.72
C SER A 153 6.91 9.94 8.38
N LYS A 154 5.87 10.21 7.60
CA LYS A 154 4.62 10.78 8.12
C LYS A 154 3.89 9.87 9.11
N PHE A 155 4.29 8.61 9.24
CA PHE A 155 3.74 7.63 10.18
C PHE A 155 4.47 7.64 11.53
N SER A 156 5.39 8.58 11.74
CA SER A 156 6.03 8.82 13.03
C SER A 156 4.96 8.98 14.11
N ASP A 157 5.19 8.39 15.28
CA ASP A 157 4.40 8.60 16.48
C ASP A 157 4.84 9.86 17.25
N ASP A 158 5.43 10.84 16.57
CA ASP A 158 5.85 12.12 17.13
C ASP A 158 4.65 12.81 17.79
N GLU A 159 4.83 13.27 19.02
CA GLU A 159 3.81 13.97 19.81
C GLU A 159 3.22 15.18 19.09
N TYR A 160 3.97 15.79 18.16
CA TYR A 160 3.48 16.88 17.32
C TYR A 160 2.21 16.49 16.51
N TYR A 161 2.13 15.25 16.03
CA TYR A 161 0.96 14.78 15.26
C TYR A 161 -0.19 14.30 16.14
N LYS A 162 0.09 14.06 17.43
CA LYS A 162 -0.89 13.55 18.39
C LYS A 162 -1.98 14.57 18.73
N ASP A 163 -1.61 15.85 18.76
CA ASP A 163 -2.51 16.96 19.14
C ASP A 163 -3.22 17.59 17.93
N LEU A 164 -2.98 17.09 16.71
CA LEU A 164 -3.72 17.55 15.54
C LEU A 164 -5.15 17.00 15.57
N ASP A 165 -6.09 17.87 15.19
CA ASP A 165 -7.47 17.45 14.95
C ASP A 165 -7.48 16.26 13.98
N PRO A 166 -8.19 15.16 14.29
CA PRO A 166 -8.32 14.02 13.37
C PRO A 166 -8.82 14.38 11.98
N ASP A 167 -9.57 15.47 11.86
CA ASP A 167 -10.08 16.01 10.59
C ASP A 167 -9.06 16.94 9.89
N HIS A 168 -7.90 17.20 10.51
CA HIS A 168 -6.88 18.01 9.90
C HIS A 168 -6.25 17.29 8.70
N PRO A 169 -6.07 17.94 7.53
CA PRO A 169 -5.60 17.30 6.30
C PRO A 169 -4.20 16.64 6.41
N TYR A 170 -3.41 17.02 7.41
CA TYR A 170 -2.10 16.43 7.71
C TYR A 170 -2.11 15.54 8.96
N PHE A 171 -3.29 15.12 9.44
CA PHE A 171 -3.38 14.18 10.54
C PHE A 171 -2.94 12.78 10.09
N THR A 172 -1.74 12.41 10.44
CA THR A 172 -1.11 11.13 10.05
C THR A 172 -0.69 10.29 11.26
N TYR A 173 -1.13 10.67 12.45
CA TYR A 173 -0.80 9.95 13.68
C TYR A 173 -1.22 8.47 13.57
N ALA A 174 -0.24 7.59 13.60
CA ALA A 174 -0.42 6.16 13.39
C ALA A 174 0.41 5.33 14.40
N PRO A 175 0.05 5.37 15.71
CA PRO A 175 0.86 4.75 16.77
C PRO A 175 0.98 3.23 16.67
N PHE A 176 0.13 2.60 15.85
CA PHE A 176 0.14 1.16 15.60
C PHE A 176 0.81 0.76 14.28
N PHE A 177 1.34 1.75 13.53
CA PHE A 177 1.92 1.53 12.22
C PHE A 177 3.12 0.57 12.26
N GLY A 178 3.03 -0.50 11.48
CA GLY A 178 4.08 -1.49 11.35
C GLY A 178 4.40 -2.34 12.59
N LYS A 179 3.65 -2.17 13.70
CA LYS A 179 3.90 -2.85 14.98
C LYS A 179 3.60 -4.36 14.94
N TYR A 180 2.75 -4.80 14.03
CA TYR A 180 2.29 -6.18 13.96
C TYR A 180 3.22 -7.05 13.11
N LYS A 181 3.44 -8.29 13.57
CA LYS A 181 4.21 -9.29 12.83
C LYS A 181 3.38 -9.97 11.75
N SER A 182 2.10 -10.18 12.02
CA SER A 182 1.12 -10.80 11.11
C SER A 182 0.00 -9.82 10.80
N GLY A 183 -0.58 -9.92 9.63
CA GLY A 183 -1.73 -9.12 9.26
C GLY A 183 -2.27 -9.43 7.87
N LYS A 184 -3.34 -8.76 7.52
CA LYS A 184 -4.04 -8.88 6.23
C LYS A 184 -3.29 -8.17 5.12
N ILE A 185 -3.58 -8.56 3.87
CA ILE A 185 -3.21 -7.82 2.66
C ILE A 185 -4.37 -6.91 2.30
N GLY A 186 -4.09 -5.66 1.96
CA GLY A 186 -5.10 -4.69 1.58
C GLY A 186 -4.86 -4.09 0.19
N LEU A 187 -5.94 -3.65 -0.45
CA LEU A 187 -5.92 -2.87 -1.68
C LEU A 187 -6.61 -1.52 -1.42
N GLN A 188 -5.94 -0.44 -1.77
CA GLN A 188 -6.36 0.92 -1.43
C GLN A 188 -7.39 1.47 -2.43
N ASP A 189 -8.46 2.06 -1.89
CA ASP A 189 -9.32 3.00 -2.60
C ASP A 189 -8.83 4.44 -2.37
N HIS A 190 -8.11 4.97 -3.35
CA HIS A 190 -7.65 6.36 -3.35
C HIS A 190 -8.48 7.25 -4.29
N GLY A 191 -9.70 6.84 -4.62
CA GLY A 191 -10.62 7.60 -5.49
C GLY A 191 -10.28 7.54 -6.99
N TRP A 192 -9.44 6.61 -7.43
CA TRP A 192 -9.07 6.41 -8.82
C TRP A 192 -9.49 5.03 -9.31
N ASP A 193 -9.82 4.91 -10.58
CA ASP A 193 -10.00 3.61 -11.21
C ASP A 193 -8.68 2.82 -11.10
N VAL A 194 -8.76 1.60 -10.63
CA VAL A 194 -7.61 0.70 -10.57
C VAL A 194 -8.03 -0.73 -10.86
N ARG A 195 -7.14 -1.50 -11.44
CA ARG A 195 -7.36 -2.92 -11.73
C ARG A 195 -6.23 -3.75 -11.19
N PHE A 196 -6.57 -4.87 -10.56
CA PHE A 196 -5.64 -5.87 -10.06
C PHE A 196 -5.98 -7.24 -10.64
N ARG A 197 -4.97 -8.05 -10.95
CA ARG A 197 -5.15 -9.42 -11.43
C ARG A 197 -3.97 -10.31 -11.03
N ASN A 198 -4.06 -11.59 -11.35
CA ASN A 198 -3.01 -12.58 -11.10
C ASN A 198 -2.48 -12.55 -9.66
N ILE A 199 -3.39 -12.29 -8.70
CA ILE A 199 -3.06 -12.20 -7.29
C ILE A 199 -2.80 -13.60 -6.75
N LYS A 200 -1.56 -13.86 -6.36
CA LYS A 200 -1.11 -15.14 -5.82
C LYS A 200 -0.32 -14.90 -4.55
N ILE A 201 -0.58 -15.67 -3.53
CA ILE A 201 0.17 -15.63 -2.28
C ILE A 201 0.68 -17.02 -1.94
N ARG A 202 1.94 -17.10 -1.51
CA ARG A 202 2.58 -18.30 -1.02
C ARG A 202 3.12 -18.04 0.38
N GLU A 203 2.70 -18.82 1.36
CA GLU A 203 3.29 -18.80 2.70
C GLU A 203 4.67 -19.47 2.68
N LEU A 204 5.61 -18.93 3.46
CA LEU A 204 7.01 -19.35 3.55
C LEU A 204 7.29 -20.12 4.83
#